data_75475775eae6f715efa717941901dc67
#
_entry.id   75475775eae6f715efa717941901dc67
#
_cell.length_a   1.000
_cell.length_b   1.000
_cell.length_c   1.000
_cell.angle_alpha   90.00
_cell.angle_beta   90.00
_cell.angle_gamma   90.00
#
_symmetry.space_group_name_H-M   'P 1'
#
loop_
_entity.id
_entity.type
_entity.pdbx_description
1 polymer ?
#
loop_
_entity_poly.entity_id
_entity_poly.type
_entity_poly.pdbx_seq_one_letter_code
_entity_poly.pdbx_strand_id
1 'polypeptide(L)'
;MYAKVIVDVPVIQVNRPFDYHVPENLQESIEVGMRVAVPFGGRSISGFVLALSDEVDFDGEVKDILHLMDLDPVLSPEMIELGAYLSKKVHAFLIQCYQTMLPAMLKSNYEKRFVLVNPKEHEDVFREIFHYENTLLYTDDLPQDHLKQLMKLKKEGAVVIETLVKDRAKV
;
A
#
# COMPACT_ATOMS: atom_id res chain seq x y z
N MET A 1 -5.71 12.14 10.58
CA MET A 1 -4.37 11.75 10.08
C MET A 1 -4.29 12.01 8.60
N TYR A 2 -3.14 12.47 8.11
CA TYR A 2 -2.88 12.80 6.70
C TYR A 2 -1.64 12.04 6.22
N ALA A 3 -1.56 11.82 4.91
CA ALA A 3 -0.42 11.20 4.26
C ALA A 3 0.15 12.11 3.17
N LYS A 4 1.46 12.27 3.15
CA LYS A 4 2.18 12.88 2.03
C LYS A 4 2.45 11.82 0.97
N VAL A 5 1.85 12.00 -0.20
CA VAL A 5 1.89 11.01 -1.29
C VAL A 5 2.53 11.62 -2.53
N ILE A 6 3.55 10.96 -3.06
CA ILE A 6 4.06 11.25 -4.42
C ILE A 6 3.25 10.46 -5.44
N VAL A 7 2.59 11.16 -6.34
CA VAL A 7 1.67 10.53 -7.32
C VAL A 7 2.41 10.07 -8.58
N ASP A 8 1.89 9.03 -9.23
CA ASP A 8 2.46 8.46 -10.45
C ASP A 8 2.12 9.30 -11.70
N VAL A 9 2.62 10.54 -11.68
CA VAL A 9 2.52 11.48 -12.80
C VAL A 9 3.88 12.14 -13.02
N PRO A 10 4.66 11.70 -14.02
CA PRO A 10 6.02 12.19 -14.24
C PRO A 10 6.02 13.54 -15.00
N VAL A 11 5.49 14.58 -14.36
CA VAL A 11 5.53 15.96 -14.88
C VAL A 11 6.07 16.91 -13.81
N ILE A 12 6.72 17.97 -14.27
CA ILE A 12 7.48 18.89 -13.39
C ILE A 12 6.60 19.56 -12.33
N GLN A 13 5.37 19.94 -12.69
CA GLN A 13 4.44 20.65 -11.80
C GLN A 13 3.97 19.79 -10.62
N VAL A 14 4.02 18.48 -10.76
CA VAL A 14 3.58 17.52 -9.74
C VAL A 14 4.72 16.66 -9.18
N ASN A 15 5.97 17.02 -9.46
CA ASN A 15 7.14 16.35 -8.90
C ASN A 15 7.38 16.74 -7.42
N ARG A 16 6.34 16.64 -6.61
CA ARG A 16 6.33 16.93 -5.18
C ARG A 16 5.26 16.10 -4.49
N PRO A 17 5.38 15.80 -3.19
CA PRO A 17 4.32 15.15 -2.44
C PRO A 17 3.07 16.06 -2.33
N PHE A 18 1.91 15.43 -2.29
CA PHE A 18 0.61 16.04 -2.02
C PHE A 18 0.02 15.46 -0.74
N ASP A 19 -0.72 16.29 -0.01
CA ASP A 19 -1.40 15.85 1.20
C ASP A 19 -2.74 15.20 0.85
N TYR A 20 -3.00 14.02 1.45
CA TYR A 20 -4.26 13.30 1.37
C TYR A 20 -4.74 12.96 2.77
N HIS A 21 -6.04 13.03 2.99
CA HIS A 21 -6.62 12.55 4.22
C HIS A 21 -6.65 11.01 4.23
N VAL A 22 -6.33 10.44 5.38
CA VAL A 22 -6.38 8.98 5.59
C VAL A 22 -7.69 8.63 6.28
N PRO A 23 -8.64 7.98 5.59
CA PRO A 23 -9.90 7.52 6.19
C PRO A 23 -9.66 6.64 7.42
N GLU A 24 -10.57 6.69 8.40
CA GLU A 24 -10.42 5.96 9.68
C GLU A 24 -10.16 4.46 9.50
N ASN A 25 -10.82 3.86 8.52
CA ASN A 25 -10.67 2.44 8.21
C ASN A 25 -9.27 2.05 7.68
N LEU A 26 -8.47 3.02 7.20
CA LEU A 26 -7.12 2.80 6.69
C LEU A 26 -6.02 3.18 7.69
N GLN A 27 -6.34 3.97 8.73
CA GLN A 27 -5.34 4.56 9.64
C GLN A 27 -4.50 3.53 10.39
N GLU A 28 -5.07 2.36 10.72
CA GLU A 28 -4.34 1.30 11.41
C GLU A 28 -3.46 0.45 10.49
N SER A 29 -3.73 0.50 9.18
CA SER A 29 -3.10 -0.37 8.18
C SER A 29 -2.12 0.36 7.27
N ILE A 30 -2.24 1.68 7.15
CA ILE A 30 -1.36 2.49 6.30
C ILE A 30 0.01 2.67 6.94
N GLU A 31 1.06 2.46 6.14
CA GLU A 31 2.44 2.67 6.57
C GLU A 31 3.21 3.46 5.50
N VAL A 32 4.26 4.17 5.93
CA VAL A 32 5.20 4.85 5.03
C VAL A 32 5.88 3.81 4.13
N GLY A 33 5.98 4.13 2.84
CA GLY A 33 6.53 3.23 1.82
C GLY A 33 5.50 2.35 1.11
N MET A 34 4.24 2.35 1.54
CA MET A 34 3.15 1.67 0.83
C MET A 34 2.71 2.43 -0.42
N ARG A 35 2.19 1.68 -1.40
CA ARG A 35 1.45 2.28 -2.52
C ARG A 35 -0.02 2.44 -2.14
N VAL A 36 -0.59 3.55 -2.55
CA VAL A 36 -1.99 3.89 -2.36
C VAL A 36 -2.62 4.34 -3.68
N ALA A 37 -3.92 4.13 -3.82
CA ALA A 37 -4.71 4.74 -4.88
C ALA A 37 -5.30 6.05 -4.36
N VAL A 38 -5.13 7.13 -5.13
CA VAL A 38 -5.58 8.47 -4.78
C VAL A 38 -6.30 9.14 -5.95
N PRO A 39 -7.28 10.02 -5.68
CA PRO A 39 -7.92 10.82 -6.71
C PRO A 39 -6.99 11.96 -7.16
N PHE A 40 -6.66 12.03 -8.44
CA PHE A 40 -5.85 13.09 -9.01
C PHE A 40 -6.30 13.44 -10.42
N GLY A 41 -6.59 14.73 -10.69
CA GLY A 41 -7.01 15.19 -12.01
C GLY A 41 -8.25 14.49 -12.57
N GLY A 42 -9.22 14.12 -11.71
CA GLY A 42 -10.43 13.40 -12.13
C GLY A 42 -10.25 11.90 -12.39
N ARG A 43 -9.08 11.36 -12.07
CA ARG A 43 -8.74 9.93 -12.21
C ARG A 43 -8.28 9.35 -10.86
N SER A 44 -8.38 8.04 -10.72
CA SER A 44 -7.67 7.30 -9.67
C SER A 44 -6.28 6.93 -10.19
N ILE A 45 -5.25 7.32 -9.47
CA ILE A 45 -3.85 7.00 -9.79
C ILE A 45 -3.14 6.43 -8.58
N SER A 46 -2.04 5.73 -8.81
CA SER A 46 -1.18 5.22 -7.75
C SER A 46 -0.22 6.30 -7.25
N GLY A 47 0.23 6.14 -6.01
CA GLY A 47 1.28 6.94 -5.43
C GLY A 47 1.95 6.22 -4.28
N PHE A 48 3.07 6.74 -3.79
CA PHE A 48 3.78 6.20 -2.62
C PHE A 48 3.58 7.11 -1.42
N VAL A 49 3.28 6.52 -0.28
CA VAL A 49 3.23 7.23 1.01
C VAL A 49 4.66 7.51 1.47
N LEU A 50 5.00 8.79 1.58
CA LEU A 50 6.34 9.22 2.00
C LEU A 50 6.41 9.66 3.46
N ALA A 51 5.28 10.13 4.01
CA ALA A 51 5.16 10.51 5.42
C ALA A 51 3.71 10.43 5.88
N LEU A 52 3.52 10.25 7.17
CA LEU A 52 2.22 10.35 7.86
C LEU A 52 2.31 11.50 8.87
N SER A 53 1.22 12.28 9.02
CA SER A 53 1.16 13.44 9.91
C SER A 53 -0.26 13.63 10.43
N ASP A 54 -0.40 14.22 11.60
CA ASP A 54 -1.70 14.69 12.10
C ASP A 54 -2.04 16.10 11.64
N GLU A 55 -1.07 16.82 11.07
CA GLU A 55 -1.21 18.16 10.55
C GLU A 55 -1.10 18.17 9.02
N VAL A 56 -1.78 19.11 8.40
CA VAL A 56 -1.72 19.36 6.96
C VAL A 56 -1.25 20.80 6.70
N ASP A 57 -0.32 20.96 5.77
CA ASP A 57 0.24 22.27 5.37
C ASP A 57 -0.55 22.92 4.21
N PHE A 58 -1.81 22.56 4.04
CA PHE A 58 -2.62 23.00 2.90
C PHE A 58 -3.98 23.55 3.36
N ASP A 59 -4.27 24.78 2.96
CA ASP A 59 -5.51 25.52 3.31
C ASP A 59 -6.73 25.14 2.44
N GLY A 60 -6.58 24.15 1.55
CA GLY A 60 -7.64 23.72 0.64
C GLY A 60 -8.34 22.45 1.08
N GLU A 61 -9.29 22.00 0.27
CA GLU A 61 -9.94 20.69 0.46
C GLU A 61 -8.96 19.55 0.19
N VAL A 62 -8.64 18.77 1.22
CA VAL A 62 -7.78 17.58 1.12
C VAL A 62 -8.65 16.37 0.79
N LYS A 63 -8.32 15.67 -0.30
CA LYS A 63 -9.05 14.49 -0.74
C LYS A 63 -8.64 13.26 0.03
N ASP A 64 -9.55 12.28 0.11
CA ASP A 64 -9.29 10.99 0.76
C ASP A 64 -8.43 10.06 -0.09
N ILE A 65 -7.59 9.26 0.56
CA ILE A 65 -7.02 8.05 -0.04
C ILE A 65 -8.16 7.07 -0.33
N LEU A 66 -8.18 6.50 -1.53
CA LEU A 66 -9.24 5.59 -1.95
C LEU A 66 -9.07 4.19 -1.35
N HIS A 67 -7.89 3.61 -1.50
CA HIS A 67 -7.54 2.30 -0.91
C HIS A 67 -6.01 2.08 -0.87
N LEU A 68 -5.59 1.12 -0.07
CA LEU A 68 -4.22 0.64 -0.04
C LEU A 68 -4.00 -0.35 -1.19
N MET A 69 -2.91 -0.20 -1.92
CA MET A 69 -2.50 -1.14 -2.98
C MET A 69 -1.58 -2.24 -2.45
N ASP A 70 -0.97 -2.02 -1.31
CA ASP A 70 -0.04 -2.94 -0.66
C ASP A 70 -0.50 -3.26 0.76
N LEU A 71 -0.10 -4.44 1.25
CA LEU A 71 -0.33 -4.89 2.64
C LEU A 71 0.93 -4.74 3.50
N ASP A 72 2.04 -4.39 2.88
CA ASP A 72 3.35 -4.09 3.48
C ASP A 72 4.01 -2.94 2.73
N PRO A 73 4.89 -2.17 3.40
CA PRO A 73 5.72 -1.20 2.72
C PRO A 73 6.57 -1.83 1.63
N VAL A 74 6.52 -1.27 0.42
CA VAL A 74 7.35 -1.69 -0.73
C VAL A 74 8.62 -0.87 -0.86
N LEU A 75 8.67 0.30 -0.21
CA LEU A 75 9.86 1.14 -0.06
C LEU A 75 10.26 1.18 1.41
N SER A 76 11.51 0.83 1.70
CA SER A 76 12.07 1.06 3.03
C SER A 76 12.40 2.56 3.23
N PRO A 77 12.59 3.01 4.48
CA PRO A 77 13.03 4.38 4.76
C PRO A 77 14.29 4.77 3.98
N GLU A 78 15.26 3.86 3.88
CA GLU A 78 16.52 4.09 3.17
C GLU A 78 16.29 4.23 1.65
N MET A 79 15.34 3.47 1.09
CA MET A 79 14.95 3.60 -0.32
C MET A 79 14.26 4.94 -0.58
N ILE A 80 13.47 5.44 0.35
CA ILE A 80 12.81 6.76 0.25
C ILE A 80 13.88 7.87 0.24
N GLU A 81 14.84 7.81 1.17
CA GLU A 81 15.96 8.77 1.21
C GLU A 81 16.83 8.70 -0.05
N LEU A 82 17.17 7.49 -0.49
CA LEU A 82 17.95 7.28 -1.70
C LEU A 82 17.25 7.83 -2.94
N GLY A 83 15.94 7.62 -3.08
CA GLY A 83 15.15 8.14 -4.20
C GLY A 83 15.12 9.65 -4.21
N ALA A 84 14.95 10.29 -3.05
CA ALA A 84 15.01 11.74 -2.91
C ALA A 84 16.39 12.30 -3.27
N TYR A 85 17.47 11.63 -2.86
CA TYR A 85 18.84 11.99 -3.22
C TYR A 85 19.08 11.85 -4.73
N LEU A 86 18.71 10.72 -5.31
CA LEU A 86 18.88 10.47 -6.76
C LEU A 86 18.09 11.47 -7.61
N SER A 87 16.83 11.73 -7.25
CA SER A 87 15.99 12.69 -7.96
C SER A 87 16.67 14.06 -8.08
N LYS A 88 17.29 14.53 -7.00
CA LYS A 88 18.06 15.79 -7.00
C LYS A 88 19.36 15.68 -7.76
N LYS A 89 20.09 14.58 -7.60
CA LYS A 89 21.44 14.41 -8.17
C LYS A 89 21.43 14.28 -9.70
N VAL A 90 20.44 13.56 -10.25
CA VAL A 90 20.36 13.28 -11.70
C VAL A 90 19.21 14.01 -12.39
N HIS A 91 18.53 14.92 -11.66
CA HIS A 91 17.39 15.69 -12.16
C HIS A 91 16.26 14.81 -12.75
N ALA A 92 16.03 13.64 -12.14
CA ALA A 92 14.93 12.73 -12.52
C ALA A 92 13.67 13.01 -11.68
N PHE A 93 12.51 12.62 -12.20
CA PHE A 93 11.28 12.67 -11.41
C PHE A 93 11.35 11.72 -10.21
N LEU A 94 10.94 12.22 -9.05
CA LEU A 94 10.98 11.45 -7.80
C LEU A 94 10.23 10.13 -7.91
N ILE A 95 9.04 10.16 -8.52
CA ILE A 95 8.24 8.95 -8.74
C ILE A 95 8.98 7.90 -9.59
N GLN A 96 9.73 8.31 -10.61
CA GLN A 96 10.50 7.39 -11.44
C GLN A 96 11.68 6.77 -10.68
N CYS A 97 12.31 7.53 -9.77
CA CYS A 97 13.35 7.00 -8.91
C CYS A 97 12.79 5.86 -8.04
N TYR A 98 11.65 6.04 -7.41
CA TYR A 98 11.01 5.00 -6.61
C TYR A 98 10.57 3.80 -7.44
N GLN A 99 9.93 4.02 -8.58
CA GLN A 99 9.51 2.93 -9.47
C GLN A 99 10.69 2.10 -9.98
N THR A 100 11.85 2.72 -10.21
CA THR A 100 13.05 2.00 -10.66
C THR A 100 13.62 1.09 -9.59
N MET A 101 13.49 1.44 -8.32
CA MET A 101 13.94 0.64 -7.19
C MET A 101 13.05 -0.57 -6.91
N LEU A 102 11.80 -0.55 -7.39
CA LEU A 102 10.89 -1.66 -7.17
C LEU A 102 11.29 -2.90 -7.99
N PRO A 103 11.27 -4.10 -7.39
CA PRO A 103 11.37 -5.34 -8.14
C PRO A 103 10.34 -5.40 -9.27
N ALA A 104 10.70 -5.99 -10.39
CA ALA A 104 9.78 -6.18 -11.53
C ALA A 104 8.49 -6.89 -11.11
N MET A 105 8.59 -7.71 -10.10
CA MET A 105 7.48 -8.40 -9.45
C MET A 105 6.40 -7.46 -8.95
N LEU A 106 6.72 -6.36 -8.34
CA LEU A 106 5.74 -5.38 -7.82
C LEU A 106 5.15 -4.48 -8.92
N LYS A 107 5.67 -4.56 -10.14
CA LYS A 107 5.17 -3.84 -11.32
C LYS A 107 4.09 -4.60 -12.09
N SER A 108 3.89 -5.88 -11.78
CA SER A 108 2.88 -6.75 -12.39
C SER A 108 1.73 -7.04 -11.42
N ASN A 109 0.58 -7.46 -11.95
CA ASN A 109 -0.56 -7.86 -11.12
C ASN A 109 -0.24 -9.16 -10.38
N TYR A 110 0.08 -9.03 -9.11
CA TYR A 110 0.27 -10.16 -8.18
C TYR A 110 -1.01 -10.39 -7.42
N GLU A 111 -1.28 -11.65 -7.17
CA GLU A 111 -2.25 -12.04 -6.16
C GLU A 111 -1.52 -12.14 -4.82
N LYS A 112 -2.09 -11.52 -3.82
CA LYS A 112 -1.65 -11.64 -2.43
C LYS A 112 -2.65 -12.52 -1.70
N ARG A 113 -2.14 -13.40 -0.83
CA ARG A 113 -3.00 -14.20 0.03
C ARG A 113 -2.53 -14.14 1.47
N PHE A 114 -3.46 -14.14 2.38
CA PHE A 114 -3.22 -14.36 3.79
C PHE A 114 -3.09 -15.86 4.05
N VAL A 115 -2.14 -16.24 4.87
CA VAL A 115 -1.94 -17.63 5.32
C VAL A 115 -2.00 -17.65 6.85
N LEU A 116 -2.92 -18.42 7.40
CA LEU A 116 -3.04 -18.60 8.83
C LEU A 116 -2.06 -19.69 9.30
N VAL A 117 -1.11 -19.32 10.16
CA VAL A 117 -0.01 -20.20 10.58
C VAL A 117 -0.49 -21.30 11.51
N ASN A 118 -1.31 -20.94 12.51
CA ASN A 118 -1.83 -21.87 13.52
C ASN A 118 -3.36 -21.80 13.61
N PRO A 119 -4.11 -22.49 12.74
CA PRO A 119 -5.57 -22.45 12.74
C PRO A 119 -6.21 -22.85 14.09
N LYS A 120 -5.56 -23.75 14.84
CA LYS A 120 -6.07 -24.23 16.14
C LYS A 120 -6.03 -23.18 17.26
N GLU A 121 -5.15 -22.21 17.16
CA GLU A 121 -5.03 -21.12 18.13
C GLU A 121 -5.99 -19.96 17.82
N HIS A 122 -6.54 -19.94 16.61
CA HIS A 122 -7.40 -18.88 16.08
C HIS A 122 -8.64 -19.46 15.40
N GLU A 123 -9.37 -20.35 16.11
CA GLU A 123 -10.52 -21.08 15.55
C GLU A 123 -11.64 -20.17 15.03
N ASP A 124 -11.90 -19.05 15.71
CA ASP A 124 -12.92 -18.09 15.27
C ASP A 124 -12.54 -17.44 13.93
N VAL A 125 -11.31 -17.02 13.79
CA VAL A 125 -10.77 -16.44 12.54
C VAL A 125 -10.73 -17.47 11.43
N PHE A 126 -10.31 -18.69 11.75
CA PHE A 126 -10.29 -19.81 10.80
C PHE A 126 -11.67 -20.15 10.26
N ARG A 127 -12.71 -20.07 11.11
CA ARG A 127 -14.09 -20.31 10.72
C ARG A 127 -14.72 -19.13 9.98
N GLU A 128 -14.59 -17.91 10.54
CA GLU A 128 -15.36 -16.73 10.10
C GLU A 128 -14.73 -16.02 8.91
N ILE A 129 -13.39 -15.96 8.85
CA ILE A 129 -12.65 -15.24 7.82
C ILE A 129 -12.08 -16.19 6.78
N PHE A 130 -11.45 -17.27 7.21
CA PHE A 130 -10.80 -18.24 6.33
C PHE A 130 -11.73 -19.37 5.84
N HIS A 131 -12.97 -19.45 6.33
CA HIS A 131 -13.97 -20.46 5.94
C HIS A 131 -13.43 -21.90 5.95
N TYR A 132 -12.64 -22.23 6.98
CA TYR A 132 -11.94 -23.52 7.18
C TYR A 132 -10.84 -23.80 6.14
N GLU A 133 -10.37 -22.79 5.40
CA GLU A 133 -9.18 -22.89 4.58
C GLU A 133 -7.98 -22.24 5.27
N ASN A 134 -6.76 -22.70 5.02
CA ASN A 134 -5.56 -22.11 5.62
C ASN A 134 -5.11 -20.83 4.90
N THR A 135 -5.73 -20.52 3.76
CA THR A 135 -5.36 -19.40 2.90
C THR A 135 -6.59 -18.60 2.49
N LEU A 136 -6.46 -17.28 2.46
CA LEU A 136 -7.48 -16.36 1.97
C LEU A 136 -6.86 -15.41 0.95
N LEU A 137 -7.43 -15.37 -0.25
CA LEU A 137 -6.99 -14.44 -1.28
C LEU A 137 -7.36 -13.00 -0.89
N TYR A 138 -6.40 -12.08 -0.99
CA TYR A 138 -6.69 -10.66 -0.82
C TYR A 138 -7.40 -10.13 -2.07
N THR A 139 -8.60 -9.61 -1.87
CA THR A 139 -9.41 -8.94 -2.90
C THR A 139 -9.87 -7.59 -2.37
N ASP A 140 -10.16 -6.65 -3.28
CA ASP A 140 -10.67 -5.31 -2.92
C ASP A 140 -12.05 -5.36 -2.25
N ASP A 141 -12.77 -6.48 -2.40
CA ASP A 141 -14.09 -6.73 -1.79
C ASP A 141 -14.00 -7.27 -0.35
N LEU A 142 -12.79 -7.49 0.18
CA LEU A 142 -12.63 -8.01 1.54
C LEU A 142 -13.20 -7.00 2.56
N PRO A 143 -14.11 -7.43 3.47
CA PRO A 143 -14.68 -6.55 4.48
C PRO A 143 -13.59 -5.87 5.31
N GLN A 144 -13.74 -4.58 5.56
CA GLN A 144 -12.76 -3.74 6.26
C GLN A 144 -12.44 -4.27 7.66
N ASP A 145 -13.46 -4.79 8.37
CA ASP A 145 -13.28 -5.36 9.70
C ASP A 145 -12.43 -6.63 9.66
N HIS A 146 -12.61 -7.46 8.64
CA HIS A 146 -11.77 -8.64 8.40
C HIS A 146 -10.33 -8.23 8.07
N LEU A 147 -10.15 -7.22 7.23
CA LEU A 147 -8.81 -6.72 6.89
C LEU A 147 -8.08 -6.20 8.13
N LYS A 148 -8.74 -5.40 8.97
CA LYS A 148 -8.17 -4.91 10.25
C LYS A 148 -7.74 -6.05 11.15
N GLN A 149 -8.58 -7.06 11.31
CA GLN A 149 -8.28 -8.23 12.13
C GLN A 149 -7.10 -9.03 11.57
N LEU A 150 -7.05 -9.24 10.25
CA LEU A 150 -5.94 -9.93 9.58
C LEU A 150 -4.62 -9.16 9.70
N MET A 151 -4.65 -7.83 9.58
CA MET A 151 -3.46 -6.99 9.76
C MET A 151 -2.96 -6.98 11.20
N LYS A 152 -3.87 -7.05 12.18
CA LYS A 152 -3.48 -7.22 13.58
C LYS A 152 -2.80 -8.57 13.81
N LEU A 153 -3.41 -9.67 13.33
CA LEU A 153 -2.85 -11.01 13.43
C LEU A 153 -1.53 -11.16 12.69
N LYS A 154 -1.33 -10.42 11.61
CA LYS A 154 -0.05 -10.33 10.91
C LYS A 154 1.03 -9.73 11.81
N LYS A 155 0.74 -8.62 12.52
CA LYS A 155 1.68 -8.01 13.48
C LYS A 155 2.03 -8.96 14.64
N GLU A 156 1.11 -9.82 15.02
CA GLU A 156 1.29 -10.86 16.03
C GLU A 156 2.01 -12.12 15.49
N GLY A 157 2.24 -12.20 14.18
CA GLY A 157 2.88 -13.34 13.52
C GLY A 157 1.95 -14.55 13.30
N ALA A 158 0.67 -14.45 13.60
CA ALA A 158 -0.32 -15.50 13.39
C ALA A 158 -0.78 -15.63 11.93
N VAL A 159 -0.66 -14.55 11.16
CA VAL A 159 -0.96 -14.50 9.73
C VAL A 159 0.27 -14.03 8.95
N VAL A 160 0.56 -14.70 7.85
CA VAL A 160 1.64 -14.34 6.91
C VAL A 160 1.03 -13.98 5.56
N ILE A 161 1.63 -13.03 4.87
CA ILE A 161 1.23 -12.66 3.51
C ILE A 161 2.17 -13.34 2.51
N GLU A 162 1.58 -14.10 1.60
CA GLU A 162 2.29 -14.67 0.46
C GLU A 162 1.90 -13.95 -0.82
N THR A 163 2.88 -13.68 -1.66
CA THR A 163 2.68 -13.08 -2.99
C THR A 163 2.77 -14.17 -4.04
N LEU A 164 1.70 -14.34 -4.81
CA LEU A 164 1.62 -15.32 -5.90
C LEU A 164 1.85 -14.63 -7.24
N VAL A 165 2.76 -15.17 -8.05
CA VAL A 165 2.92 -14.76 -9.44
C VAL A 165 1.74 -15.33 -10.23
N LYS A 166 0.95 -14.46 -10.88
CA LYS A 166 0.01 -14.94 -11.90
C LYS A 166 0.81 -15.49 -13.06
N ASP A 167 0.90 -16.81 -13.17
CA ASP A 167 1.32 -17.42 -14.44
C ASP A 167 0.38 -16.92 -15.54
N ARG A 168 0.93 -16.14 -16.46
CA ARG A 168 0.21 -15.88 -17.71
C ARG A 168 0.13 -17.22 -18.42
N ALA A 169 -1.01 -17.91 -18.23
CA ALA A 169 -1.34 -19.01 -19.10
C ALA A 169 -1.17 -18.51 -20.55
N LYS A 170 -0.19 -19.03 -21.25
CA LYS A 170 -0.05 -18.81 -22.69
C LYS A 170 -1.30 -19.41 -23.32
N VAL A 171 -2.17 -18.55 -23.79
CA VAL A 171 -3.19 -18.92 -24.77
C VAL A 171 -2.50 -19.03 -26.11
#